data_29de58806e0b7a603924bfea87480939
#
_entry.id   29de58806e0b7a603924bfea87480939
#
_cell.length_a   1.000
_cell.length_b   1.000
_cell.length_c   1.000
_cell.angle_alpha   90.00
_cell.angle_beta   90.00
_cell.angle_gamma   90.00
#
_symmetry.space_group_name_H-M   'P 1'
#
loop_
_entity.id
_entity.type
_entity.pdbx_description
1 polymer ?
#
loop_
_entity_poly.entity_id
_entity_poly.type
_entity_poly.pdbx_seq_one_letter_code
_entity_poly.pdbx_strand_id
1 'polypeptide(L)'
;LCINNGQSPDNPQGRQSLDEPNFVDLEPRAAGTSGDGYIWKYLYTIKPAQIIKFDSIDFMPVPNDWGVGDNTDVKNNAVDGKIETAVILNSGDGYQPIGTTFNNIPILGDGTGGKVSVTVNSQGKVSDVTVTNGGTGYTRGTIQFYPGAPGTETGGPISGLSVVGGATTSVANIEVIIPP
;
A
#
# COMPACT_ATOMS: atom_id res chain seq x y z
N LEU A 1 -5.87 -3.37 -12.19
CA LEU A 1 -6.54 -3.32 -10.89
C LEU A 1 -6.12 -2.07 -10.13
N CYS A 2 -7.11 -1.30 -9.67
CA CYS A 2 -6.85 -0.22 -8.72
C CYS A 2 -6.70 -0.82 -7.31
N ILE A 3 -5.59 -0.52 -6.63
CA ILE A 3 -5.35 -0.95 -5.24
C ILE A 3 -5.37 0.22 -4.26
N ASN A 4 -5.25 1.46 -4.74
CA ASN A 4 -5.49 2.67 -3.96
C ASN A 4 -6.18 3.70 -4.87
N ASN A 5 -7.27 4.28 -4.41
CA ASN A 5 -8.08 5.27 -5.14
C ASN A 5 -7.76 6.72 -4.73
N GLY A 6 -6.56 6.99 -4.24
CA GLY A 6 -6.15 8.30 -3.75
C GLY A 6 -6.73 8.66 -2.37
N GLN A 7 -7.12 7.66 -1.58
CA GLN A 7 -7.60 7.85 -0.22
C GLN A 7 -6.50 8.45 0.66
N SER A 8 -6.87 9.42 1.46
CA SER A 8 -5.98 10.13 2.39
C SER A 8 -6.80 10.77 3.52
N PRO A 9 -6.17 11.30 4.60
CA PRO A 9 -6.90 12.01 5.65
C PRO A 9 -7.77 13.17 5.13
N ASP A 10 -7.31 13.86 4.07
CA ASP A 10 -8.04 14.96 3.45
C ASP A 10 -9.10 14.48 2.44
N ASN A 11 -9.02 13.25 1.99
CA ASN A 11 -9.92 12.64 1.00
C ASN A 11 -10.28 11.21 1.42
N PRO A 12 -11.09 11.03 2.47
CA PRO A 12 -11.37 9.71 3.04
C PRO A 12 -12.17 8.78 2.12
N GLN A 13 -12.82 9.33 1.10
CA GLN A 13 -13.55 8.56 0.07
C GLN A 13 -12.71 8.31 -1.20
N GLY A 14 -11.44 8.75 -1.20
CA GLY A 14 -10.60 8.75 -2.39
C GLY A 14 -10.86 9.97 -3.29
N ARG A 15 -10.29 9.93 -4.48
CA ARG A 15 -10.36 11.01 -5.49
C ARG A 15 -10.83 10.46 -6.82
N GLN A 16 -11.11 11.34 -7.77
CA GLN A 16 -11.28 10.96 -9.16
C GLN A 16 -9.91 10.65 -9.78
N SER A 17 -9.80 9.54 -10.49
CA SER A 17 -8.61 9.25 -11.29
C SER A 17 -8.47 10.25 -12.44
N LEU A 18 -7.27 10.76 -12.64
CA LEU A 18 -6.93 11.72 -13.67
C LEU A 18 -5.99 11.14 -14.74
N ASP A 19 -5.30 10.06 -14.40
CA ASP A 19 -4.30 9.43 -15.27
C ASP A 19 -4.69 7.97 -15.58
N GLU A 20 -4.64 7.61 -16.86
CA GLU A 20 -4.87 6.25 -17.31
C GLU A 20 -3.60 5.39 -17.13
N PRO A 21 -3.69 4.20 -16.51
CA PRO A 21 -2.55 3.30 -16.41
C PRO A 21 -2.24 2.68 -17.77
N ASN A 22 -1.03 2.90 -18.26
CA ASN A 22 -0.55 2.43 -19.56
C ASN A 22 0.74 1.58 -19.47
N PHE A 23 1.02 1.01 -18.31
CA PHE A 23 2.21 0.21 -18.02
C PHE A 23 1.85 -1.26 -17.79
N VAL A 24 2.86 -2.13 -17.91
CA VAL A 24 2.78 -3.57 -17.66
C VAL A 24 3.74 -4.03 -16.55
N ASP A 25 4.21 -3.09 -15.75
CA ASP A 25 5.07 -3.39 -14.61
C ASP A 25 4.33 -4.26 -13.60
N LEU A 26 5.02 -5.24 -13.04
CA LEU A 26 4.44 -6.21 -12.10
C LEU A 26 4.30 -5.63 -10.69
N GLU A 27 5.14 -4.66 -10.34
CA GLU A 27 5.01 -3.93 -9.08
C GLU A 27 3.98 -2.80 -9.23
N PRO A 28 3.10 -2.62 -8.24
CA PRO A 28 2.11 -1.56 -8.25
C PRO A 28 2.75 -0.17 -8.28
N ARG A 29 2.16 0.73 -9.05
CA ARG A 29 2.62 2.13 -9.10
C ARG A 29 1.54 3.11 -9.54
N ALA A 30 1.82 4.39 -9.36
CA ALA A 30 0.99 5.47 -9.90
C ALA A 30 1.08 5.52 -11.43
N ALA A 31 0.00 5.95 -12.08
CA ALA A 31 -0.04 6.31 -13.48
C ALA A 31 0.21 7.82 -13.64
N GLY A 32 0.75 8.22 -14.79
CA GLY A 32 0.91 9.61 -15.18
C GLY A 32 1.65 10.50 -14.17
N THR A 33 1.30 11.77 -14.13
CA THR A 33 1.98 12.80 -13.33
C THR A 33 1.04 13.74 -12.56
N SER A 34 -0.27 13.47 -12.56
CA SER A 34 -1.26 14.31 -11.88
C SER A 34 -1.14 14.30 -10.37
N GLY A 35 -0.56 13.25 -9.79
CA GLY A 35 -0.47 13.09 -8.34
C GLY A 35 -1.83 12.85 -7.69
N ASP A 36 -2.76 12.22 -8.38
CA ASP A 36 -4.11 11.90 -7.90
C ASP A 36 -4.13 10.87 -6.76
N GLY A 37 -2.98 10.21 -6.50
CA GLY A 37 -2.82 9.22 -5.43
C GLY A 37 -3.28 7.82 -5.81
N TYR A 38 -3.70 7.60 -7.05
CA TYR A 38 -4.05 6.27 -7.52
C TYR A 38 -2.83 5.38 -7.65
N ILE A 39 -2.96 4.13 -7.15
CA ILE A 39 -1.98 3.07 -7.35
C ILE A 39 -2.64 1.93 -8.09
N TRP A 40 -2.02 1.54 -9.19
CA TRP A 40 -2.51 0.52 -10.10
C TRP A 40 -1.59 -0.69 -10.12
N LYS A 41 -2.18 -1.88 -10.18
CA LYS A 41 -1.47 -3.15 -10.38
C LYS A 41 -1.86 -3.74 -11.72
N TYR A 42 -0.86 -4.08 -12.55
CA TYR A 42 -1.08 -4.83 -13.78
C TYR A 42 -1.49 -6.27 -13.46
N LEU A 43 -2.50 -6.77 -14.14
CA LEU A 43 -2.96 -8.15 -13.99
C LEU A 43 -2.73 -8.96 -15.28
N TYR A 44 -3.22 -8.48 -16.41
CA TYR A 44 -3.07 -9.14 -17.70
C TYR A 44 -3.50 -8.21 -18.84
N THR A 45 -3.16 -8.61 -20.06
CA THR A 45 -3.56 -7.90 -21.29
C THR A 45 -4.64 -8.68 -22.03
N ILE A 46 -5.76 -8.03 -22.34
CA ILE A 46 -6.81 -8.57 -23.18
C ILE A 46 -6.44 -8.30 -24.63
N LYS A 47 -6.27 -9.37 -25.42
CA LYS A 47 -5.95 -9.25 -26.85
C LYS A 47 -7.17 -8.82 -27.67
N PRO A 48 -7.02 -8.08 -28.79
CA PRO A 48 -8.15 -7.62 -29.59
C PRO A 48 -9.12 -8.73 -30.03
N ALA A 49 -8.60 -9.92 -30.34
CA ALA A 49 -9.42 -11.06 -30.69
C ALA A 49 -10.28 -11.60 -29.52
N GLN A 50 -9.83 -11.38 -28.28
CA GLN A 50 -10.58 -11.76 -27.08
C GLN A 50 -11.65 -10.71 -26.77
N ILE A 51 -11.34 -9.43 -26.95
CA ILE A 51 -12.31 -8.34 -26.83
C ILE A 51 -13.50 -8.60 -27.77
N ILE A 52 -13.23 -8.82 -29.06
CA ILE A 52 -14.30 -9.03 -30.06
C ILE A 52 -15.18 -10.23 -29.75
N LYS A 53 -14.62 -11.30 -29.15
CA LYS A 53 -15.35 -12.56 -28.96
C LYS A 53 -16.02 -12.69 -27.60
N PHE A 54 -15.44 -12.11 -26.56
CA PHE A 54 -15.77 -12.44 -25.17
C PHE A 54 -16.05 -11.24 -24.29
N ASP A 55 -15.70 -10.02 -24.73
CA ASP A 55 -15.94 -8.82 -23.93
C ASP A 55 -17.38 -8.34 -24.12
N SER A 56 -18.01 -7.88 -23.04
CA SER A 56 -19.36 -7.31 -23.06
C SER A 56 -19.51 -6.30 -21.90
N ILE A 57 -20.70 -5.71 -21.77
CA ILE A 57 -21.01 -4.79 -20.67
C ILE A 57 -20.90 -5.49 -19.31
N ASP A 58 -21.23 -6.78 -19.24
CA ASP A 58 -21.33 -7.53 -17.99
C ASP A 58 -20.13 -8.47 -17.74
N PHE A 59 -19.33 -8.77 -18.78
CA PHE A 59 -18.27 -9.78 -18.71
C PHE A 59 -16.98 -9.31 -19.36
N MET A 60 -15.87 -9.51 -18.67
CA MET A 60 -14.52 -9.28 -19.17
C MET A 60 -13.79 -10.62 -19.31
N PRO A 61 -13.12 -10.89 -20.46
CA PRO A 61 -12.37 -12.13 -20.63
C PRO A 61 -11.18 -12.18 -19.66
N VAL A 62 -10.97 -13.34 -19.03
CA VAL A 62 -9.83 -13.63 -18.17
C VAL A 62 -8.99 -14.75 -18.80
N PRO A 63 -7.66 -14.79 -18.53
CA PRO A 63 -6.81 -15.88 -18.99
C PRO A 63 -7.29 -17.22 -18.43
N ASN A 64 -7.38 -18.24 -19.30
CA ASN A 64 -7.68 -19.61 -18.88
C ASN A 64 -6.44 -20.39 -18.46
N ASP A 65 -5.25 -19.92 -18.83
CA ASP A 65 -3.96 -20.49 -18.43
C ASP A 65 -2.98 -19.36 -18.10
N TRP A 66 -2.56 -19.32 -16.86
CA TRP A 66 -1.57 -18.38 -16.32
C TRP A 66 -0.14 -18.89 -16.44
N GLY A 67 0.06 -20.10 -16.94
CA GLY A 67 1.37 -20.73 -17.11
C GLY A 67 2.01 -20.52 -18.47
N VAL A 68 1.33 -19.83 -19.40
CA VAL A 68 1.81 -19.63 -20.78
C VAL A 68 1.75 -18.17 -21.22
N GLY A 69 2.69 -17.79 -22.09
CA GLY A 69 2.74 -16.49 -22.73
C GLY A 69 2.94 -15.34 -21.74
N ASP A 70 2.31 -14.21 -22.03
CA ASP A 70 2.49 -12.93 -21.33
C ASP A 70 1.99 -12.98 -19.86
N ASN A 71 1.23 -14.01 -19.48
CA ASN A 71 0.70 -14.15 -18.12
C ASN A 71 1.66 -14.88 -17.16
N THR A 72 2.70 -15.53 -17.69
CA THR A 72 3.64 -16.31 -16.89
C THR A 72 4.38 -15.46 -15.86
N ASP A 73 4.78 -14.25 -16.23
CA ASP A 73 5.49 -13.34 -15.34
C ASP A 73 4.58 -12.86 -14.20
N VAL A 74 3.32 -12.55 -14.48
CA VAL A 74 2.32 -12.19 -13.47
C VAL A 74 2.14 -13.32 -12.47
N LYS A 75 1.96 -14.56 -12.95
CA LYS A 75 1.85 -15.75 -12.09
C LYS A 75 3.10 -15.98 -11.23
N ASN A 76 4.29 -15.87 -11.82
CA ASN A 76 5.53 -16.13 -11.12
C ASN A 76 5.88 -15.07 -10.08
N ASN A 77 5.37 -13.84 -10.24
CA ASN A 77 5.54 -12.74 -9.29
C ASN A 77 4.41 -12.64 -8.27
N ALA A 78 3.36 -13.44 -8.41
CA ALA A 78 2.29 -13.48 -7.43
C ALA A 78 2.80 -14.06 -6.11
N VAL A 79 2.63 -13.32 -5.04
CA VAL A 79 2.96 -13.75 -3.67
C VAL A 79 1.68 -13.70 -2.85
N ASP A 80 1.27 -14.86 -2.33
CA ASP A 80 0.07 -14.97 -1.54
C ASP A 80 0.16 -14.11 -0.27
N GLY A 81 -0.86 -13.26 -0.06
CA GLY A 81 -0.91 -12.35 1.08
C GLY A 81 0.19 -11.29 1.10
N LYS A 82 0.74 -10.88 -0.05
CA LYS A 82 1.67 -9.75 -0.13
C LYS A 82 0.92 -8.44 0.11
N ILE A 83 1.43 -7.61 1.01
CA ILE A 83 0.94 -6.25 1.22
C ILE A 83 1.55 -5.35 0.13
N GLU A 84 0.71 -4.74 -0.67
CA GLU A 84 1.17 -3.97 -1.84
C GLU A 84 1.26 -2.47 -1.55
N THR A 85 0.41 -1.95 -0.66
CA THR A 85 0.43 -0.53 -0.28
C THR A 85 -0.15 -0.33 1.12
N ALA A 86 0.04 0.88 1.64
CA ALA A 86 -0.57 1.32 2.89
C ALA A 86 -1.19 2.71 2.71
N VAL A 87 -2.28 2.97 3.41
CA VAL A 87 -3.05 4.22 3.33
C VAL A 87 -3.10 4.86 4.71
N ILE A 88 -2.85 6.17 4.77
CA ILE A 88 -2.99 6.96 5.99
C ILE A 88 -4.46 7.40 6.10
N LEU A 89 -5.18 6.85 7.05
CA LEU A 89 -6.56 7.26 7.36
C LEU A 89 -6.60 8.43 8.34
N ASN A 90 -5.64 8.49 9.25
CA ASN A 90 -5.44 9.58 10.19
C ASN A 90 -3.94 9.80 10.37
N SER A 91 -3.49 11.04 10.17
CA SER A 91 -2.08 11.40 10.30
C SER A 91 -1.57 11.44 11.75
N GLY A 92 -2.46 11.48 12.74
CA GLY A 92 -2.06 11.75 14.12
C GLY A 92 -1.40 13.12 14.28
N ASP A 93 -0.86 13.39 15.46
CA ASP A 93 -0.12 14.62 15.75
C ASP A 93 0.91 14.46 16.86
N GLY A 94 1.76 15.49 17.03
CA GLY A 94 2.73 15.58 18.11
C GLY A 94 3.95 14.67 17.97
N TYR A 95 4.13 13.99 16.85
CA TYR A 95 5.26 13.09 16.64
C TYR A 95 6.60 13.81 16.54
N GLN A 96 7.64 13.23 17.15
CA GLN A 96 9.02 13.73 17.16
C GLN A 96 10.01 12.59 16.88
N PRO A 97 11.18 12.90 16.28
CA PRO A 97 11.56 14.19 15.68
C PRO A 97 10.82 14.49 14.38
N ILE A 98 10.49 15.76 14.17
CA ILE A 98 9.88 16.22 12.91
C ILE A 98 10.85 16.07 11.73
N GLY A 99 10.29 15.93 10.50
CA GLY A 99 11.08 15.78 9.27
C GLY A 99 11.87 14.48 9.20
N THR A 100 11.47 13.45 9.92
CA THR A 100 12.20 12.17 10.03
C THR A 100 11.40 11.03 9.43
N THR A 101 12.12 10.13 8.73
CA THR A 101 11.58 8.85 8.27
C THR A 101 12.05 7.72 9.18
N PHE A 102 11.09 7.00 9.74
CA PHE A 102 11.32 5.80 10.54
C PHE A 102 11.23 4.58 9.63
N ASN A 103 12.30 3.80 9.56
CA ASN A 103 12.41 2.67 8.65
C ASN A 103 12.23 1.33 9.37
N ASN A 104 11.91 0.29 8.59
CA ASN A 104 11.80 -1.10 9.05
C ASN A 104 10.74 -1.32 10.14
N ILE A 105 9.69 -0.51 10.18
CA ILE A 105 8.57 -0.73 11.10
C ILE A 105 7.83 -1.99 10.66
N PRO A 106 7.64 -2.98 11.54
CA PRO A 106 7.00 -4.23 11.18
C PRO A 106 5.50 -4.05 10.95
N ILE A 107 4.97 -4.78 9.99
CA ILE A 107 3.53 -4.97 9.84
C ILE A 107 3.15 -6.19 10.68
N LEU A 108 2.27 -5.96 11.65
CA LEU A 108 1.78 -6.99 12.56
C LEU A 108 0.52 -7.63 11.99
N GLY A 109 0.43 -8.96 12.05
CA GLY A 109 -0.70 -9.70 11.50
C GLY A 109 -0.50 -11.20 11.56
N ASP A 110 -1.16 -11.90 10.67
CA ASP A 110 -1.06 -13.36 10.53
C ASP A 110 0.00 -13.80 9.51
N GLY A 111 0.50 -12.87 8.70
CA GLY A 111 1.64 -13.09 7.80
C GLY A 111 3.00 -12.77 8.45
N THR A 112 4.04 -12.77 7.64
CA THR A 112 5.43 -12.56 8.09
C THR A 112 6.22 -11.68 7.13
N GLY A 113 7.24 -10.97 7.67
CA GLY A 113 8.23 -10.24 6.90
C GLY A 113 7.79 -8.88 6.38
N GLY A 114 6.53 -8.47 6.59
CA GLY A 114 6.03 -7.17 6.14
C GLY A 114 6.69 -6.01 6.89
N LYS A 115 7.12 -4.98 6.16
CA LYS A 115 7.78 -3.79 6.71
C LYS A 115 7.38 -2.53 5.97
N VAL A 116 7.30 -1.43 6.70
CA VAL A 116 7.07 -0.09 6.16
C VAL A 116 8.10 0.91 6.63
N SER A 117 8.21 2.01 5.88
CA SER A 117 8.81 3.27 6.32
C SER A 117 7.69 4.28 6.55
N VAL A 118 7.77 5.04 7.65
CA VAL A 118 6.80 6.07 8.01
C VAL A 118 7.52 7.40 8.15
N THR A 119 7.04 8.43 7.45
CA THR A 119 7.63 9.78 7.49
C THR A 119 6.77 10.72 8.31
N VAL A 120 7.40 11.39 9.26
CA VAL A 120 6.84 12.49 10.06
C VAL A 120 7.24 13.81 9.43
N ASN A 121 6.27 14.65 9.10
CA ASN A 121 6.51 15.98 8.49
C ASN A 121 6.95 17.04 9.50
N SER A 122 7.19 18.26 9.03
CA SER A 122 7.59 19.41 9.87
C SER A 122 6.53 19.84 10.89
N GLN A 123 5.30 19.33 10.78
CA GLN A 123 4.18 19.64 11.68
C GLN A 123 3.96 18.55 12.74
N GLY A 124 4.83 17.51 12.77
CA GLY A 124 4.68 16.40 13.69
C GLY A 124 3.54 15.44 13.35
N LYS A 125 3.18 15.34 12.07
CA LYS A 125 2.14 14.45 11.56
C LYS A 125 2.74 13.40 10.64
N VAL A 126 2.14 12.21 10.60
CA VAL A 126 2.46 11.22 9.58
C VAL A 126 2.01 11.73 8.21
N SER A 127 2.94 11.89 7.29
CA SER A 127 2.70 12.43 5.94
C SER A 127 2.92 11.43 4.82
N ASP A 128 3.68 10.38 5.07
CA ASP A 128 3.94 9.33 4.09
C ASP A 128 4.16 7.97 4.76
N VAL A 129 3.67 6.92 4.09
CA VAL A 129 3.89 5.53 4.47
C VAL A 129 4.19 4.73 3.22
N THR A 130 5.38 4.15 3.17
CA THR A 130 5.82 3.33 2.04
C THR A 130 6.03 1.89 2.49
N VAL A 131 5.44 0.91 1.78
CA VAL A 131 5.71 -0.51 2.00
C VAL A 131 7.10 -0.82 1.44
N THR A 132 8.04 -1.15 2.32
CA THR A 132 9.42 -1.49 1.94
C THR A 132 9.62 -2.99 1.73
N ASN A 133 8.77 -3.79 2.37
CA ASN A 133 8.65 -5.23 2.13
C ASN A 133 7.20 -5.64 2.37
N GLY A 134 6.56 -6.22 1.37
CA GLY A 134 5.16 -6.64 1.46
C GLY A 134 4.94 -7.91 2.28
N GLY A 135 6.01 -8.65 2.58
CA GLY A 135 5.91 -9.94 3.28
C GLY A 135 5.12 -10.99 2.50
N THR A 136 4.60 -11.97 3.21
CA THR A 136 3.80 -13.07 2.65
C THR A 136 2.84 -13.66 3.67
N GLY A 137 1.76 -14.27 3.20
CA GLY A 137 0.80 -14.99 4.03
C GLY A 137 -0.12 -14.09 4.86
N TYR A 138 -0.21 -12.79 4.56
CA TYR A 138 -1.14 -11.91 5.25
C TYR A 138 -2.56 -12.08 4.71
N THR A 139 -3.51 -12.28 5.61
CA THR A 139 -4.94 -12.05 5.35
C THR A 139 -5.42 -10.78 6.06
N ARG A 140 -4.65 -10.31 7.03
CA ARG A 140 -4.85 -9.06 7.76
C ARG A 140 -3.51 -8.52 8.25
N GLY A 141 -3.37 -7.20 8.30
CA GLY A 141 -2.19 -6.54 8.83
C GLY A 141 -2.53 -5.20 9.47
N THR A 142 -1.69 -4.77 10.39
CA THR A 142 -1.80 -3.47 11.05
C THR A 142 -0.41 -2.86 11.25
N ILE A 143 -0.34 -1.54 11.20
CA ILE A 143 0.86 -0.78 11.50
C ILE A 143 0.60 0.00 12.78
N GLN A 144 1.41 -0.25 13.80
CA GLN A 144 1.37 0.50 15.06
C GLN A 144 2.43 1.59 15.02
N PHE A 145 2.02 2.86 15.08
CA PHE A 145 2.92 4.01 15.04
C PHE A 145 2.64 4.97 16.18
N TYR A 146 3.19 4.65 17.35
CA TYR A 146 3.15 5.47 18.56
C TYR A 146 4.36 5.13 19.44
N PRO A 147 4.76 5.99 20.38
CA PRO A 147 5.84 5.69 21.32
C PRO A 147 5.55 4.40 22.10
N GLY A 148 6.52 3.48 22.09
CA GLY A 148 6.38 2.16 22.69
C GLY A 148 5.78 1.07 21.75
N ALA A 149 5.34 1.44 20.55
CA ALA A 149 4.96 0.46 19.54
C ALA A 149 6.18 -0.35 19.06
N PRO A 150 5.99 -1.60 18.58
CA PRO A 150 7.09 -2.43 18.11
C PRO A 150 7.88 -1.77 16.97
N GLY A 151 9.17 -1.58 17.15
CA GLY A 151 10.11 -1.12 16.12
C GLY A 151 10.76 -2.26 15.33
N THR A 152 10.59 -3.49 15.83
CA THR A 152 11.06 -4.73 15.18
C THR A 152 10.04 -5.85 15.41
N GLU A 153 10.07 -6.89 14.58
CA GLU A 153 9.20 -8.08 14.76
C GLU A 153 9.43 -8.80 16.11
N THR A 154 10.55 -8.54 16.76
CA THR A 154 10.89 -9.11 18.06
C THR A 154 10.44 -8.24 19.25
N GLY A 155 9.78 -7.11 19.01
CA GLY A 155 9.04 -6.37 20.02
C GLY A 155 9.76 -5.22 20.72
N GLY A 156 10.90 -4.76 20.22
CA GLY A 156 11.51 -3.50 20.73
C GLY A 156 10.70 -2.27 20.30
N PRO A 157 10.73 -1.16 21.06
CA PRO A 157 10.03 0.06 20.67
C PRO A 157 10.63 0.68 19.40
N ILE A 158 9.84 1.49 18.68
CA ILE A 158 10.34 2.28 17.54
C ILE A 158 11.41 3.24 18.08
N SER A 159 12.64 3.03 17.62
CA SER A 159 13.79 3.78 18.13
C SER A 159 13.70 5.26 17.77
N GLY A 160 13.82 6.14 18.75
CA GLY A 160 13.81 7.59 18.57
C GLY A 160 12.42 8.22 18.39
N LEU A 161 11.34 7.43 18.30
CA LEU A 161 9.99 7.98 18.22
C LEU A 161 9.51 8.46 19.59
N SER A 162 9.06 9.70 19.65
CA SER A 162 8.44 10.31 20.83
C SER A 162 7.26 11.20 20.43
N VAL A 163 6.53 11.72 21.42
CA VAL A 163 5.44 12.68 21.21
C VAL A 163 5.61 13.90 22.13
N VAL A 164 5.20 15.07 21.66
CA VAL A 164 5.24 16.30 22.45
C VAL A 164 4.26 16.17 23.63
N GLY A 165 4.74 16.48 24.83
CA GLY A 165 3.91 16.47 26.04
C GLY A 165 3.52 15.09 26.58
N GLY A 166 4.07 14.02 26.02
CA GLY A 166 3.87 12.67 26.54
C GLY A 166 2.56 11.98 26.13
N ALA A 167 1.70 12.64 25.36
CA ALA A 167 0.50 12.04 24.78
C ALA A 167 0.18 12.68 23.42
N THR A 168 -0.14 11.86 22.42
CA THR A 168 -0.76 12.34 21.19
C THR A 168 -2.22 12.66 21.47
N THR A 169 -2.72 13.79 20.97
CA THR A 169 -4.15 14.08 20.96
C THR A 169 -4.88 13.21 19.95
N SER A 170 -4.16 12.72 18.92
CA SER A 170 -4.64 11.80 17.91
C SER A 170 -3.52 10.87 17.49
N VAL A 171 -3.75 9.57 17.54
CA VAL A 171 -2.82 8.53 17.07
C VAL A 171 -3.00 8.33 15.56
N ALA A 172 -1.90 8.18 14.83
CA ALA A 172 -1.96 7.84 13.41
C ALA A 172 -2.68 6.49 13.20
N ASN A 173 -3.56 6.45 12.21
CA ASN A 173 -4.22 5.24 11.77
C ASN A 173 -3.79 4.95 10.32
N ILE A 174 -3.14 3.82 10.14
CA ILE A 174 -2.56 3.39 8.85
C ILE A 174 -3.14 2.02 8.51
N GLU A 175 -3.81 1.94 7.37
CA GLU A 175 -4.38 0.71 6.84
C GLU A 175 -3.45 0.10 5.80
N VAL A 176 -3.28 -1.22 5.81
CA VAL A 176 -2.54 -1.96 4.78
C VAL A 176 -3.51 -2.55 3.76
N ILE A 177 -3.10 -2.53 2.49
CA ILE A 177 -3.88 -3.10 1.40
C ILE A 177 -3.23 -4.41 0.96
N ILE A 178 -4.00 -5.49 1.07
CA ILE A 178 -3.65 -6.84 0.64
C ILE A 178 -4.58 -7.16 -0.54
N PRO A 179 -4.11 -7.03 -1.79
CA PRO A 179 -4.95 -7.36 -2.93
C PRO A 179 -5.19 -8.87 -3.01
N PRO A 180 -6.31 -9.27 -3.61
CA PRO A 180 -6.65 -10.69 -3.82
C PRO A 180 -5.68 -11.39 -4.77
#